data_a2b0d49b5ea2446a7a22cb070221507e
#
_entry.id   a2b0d49b5ea2446a7a22cb070221507e
#
_cell.length_a   1.000
_cell.length_b   1.000
_cell.length_c   1.000
_cell.angle_alpha   90.00
_cell.angle_beta   90.00
_cell.angle_gamma   90.00
#
_symmetry.space_group_name_H-M   'P 1'
#
loop_
_entity.id
_entity.type
_entity.pdbx_description
1 polymer ?
#
loop_
_entity_poly.entity_id
_entity_poly.type
_entity_poly.pdbx_seq_one_letter_code
_entity_poly.pdbx_strand_id
1 'polypeptide(L)'
;MKENLVSAEPTQETIKIKGLARLAAAIFAGWGGLVVFKGLWDLFAGEPEANLYAPQKWDFVTQAQWMRWSGFELAYGAACLGLAWYCLRWSRRLPETVERPRRPLEFSLFD
;
A
#
# COMPACT_ATOMS: atom_id res chain seq x y z
N MET A 1 -6.82 -38.24 -24.30
CA MET A 1 -7.45 -36.93 -24.09
C MET A 1 -6.82 -36.15 -22.94
N LYS A 2 -6.74 -36.77 -21.78
CA LYS A 2 -6.12 -36.09 -20.63
C LYS A 2 -4.66 -35.76 -20.85
N GLU A 3 -3.94 -36.66 -21.47
CA GLU A 3 -2.56 -36.43 -21.79
C GLU A 3 -2.39 -35.23 -22.72
N ASN A 4 -3.27 -35.12 -23.68
CA ASN A 4 -3.27 -34.01 -24.58
C ASN A 4 -3.58 -32.70 -23.88
N LEU A 5 -4.51 -32.74 -22.92
CA LEU A 5 -4.85 -31.56 -22.15
C LEU A 5 -3.70 -31.15 -21.26
N VAL A 6 -3.05 -32.12 -20.62
CA VAL A 6 -1.90 -31.83 -19.76
C VAL A 6 -0.74 -31.29 -20.59
N SER A 7 -0.47 -31.89 -21.73
CA SER A 7 0.62 -31.45 -22.58
C SER A 7 0.30 -30.13 -23.27
N ALA A 8 -1.00 -29.84 -23.49
CA ALA A 8 -1.41 -28.57 -24.05
C ALA A 8 -1.46 -27.46 -23.00
N GLU A 9 -1.53 -27.85 -21.74
CA GLU A 9 -1.54 -26.86 -20.66
C GLU A 9 -0.23 -26.11 -20.64
N PRO A 10 -0.28 -24.76 -20.59
CA PRO A 10 0.95 -24.01 -20.60
C PRO A 10 1.76 -24.27 -19.34
N THR A 11 3.06 -24.50 -19.52
CA THR A 11 3.98 -24.66 -18.41
C THR A 11 4.33 -23.34 -17.78
N GLN A 12 3.99 -22.25 -18.44
CA GLN A 12 4.25 -20.91 -17.98
C GLN A 12 2.95 -20.10 -18.00
N GLU A 13 2.80 -19.19 -17.08
CA GLU A 13 1.67 -18.29 -17.05
C GLU A 13 2.13 -16.87 -17.34
N THR A 14 1.24 -16.09 -17.95
CA THR A 14 1.53 -14.71 -18.30
C THR A 14 1.04 -13.78 -17.18
N ILE A 15 1.91 -12.93 -16.71
CA ILE A 15 1.59 -11.99 -15.64
C ILE A 15 1.76 -10.58 -16.16
N LYS A 16 0.77 -9.74 -15.91
CA LYS A 16 0.82 -8.33 -16.31
C LYS A 16 1.57 -7.53 -15.25
N ILE A 17 2.89 -7.54 -15.35
CA ILE A 17 3.76 -6.89 -14.37
C ILE A 17 3.56 -5.38 -14.35
N LYS A 18 3.46 -4.76 -15.53
CA LYS A 18 3.25 -3.33 -15.60
C LYS A 18 1.93 -2.92 -14.94
N GLY A 19 0.89 -3.71 -15.15
CA GLY A 19 -0.40 -3.48 -14.51
C GLY A 19 -0.32 -3.60 -13.00
N LEU A 20 0.40 -4.60 -12.51
CA LEU A 20 0.60 -4.79 -11.07
C LEU A 20 1.38 -3.62 -10.45
N ALA A 21 2.41 -3.14 -11.13
CA ALA A 21 3.18 -2.00 -10.64
C ALA A 21 2.31 -0.74 -10.59
N ARG A 22 1.47 -0.53 -11.58
CA ARG A 22 0.55 0.61 -11.60
C ARG A 22 -0.52 0.50 -10.52
N LEU A 23 -1.02 -0.71 -10.28
CA LEU A 23 -1.97 -0.95 -9.20
C LEU A 23 -1.34 -0.65 -7.85
N ALA A 24 -0.12 -1.13 -7.62
CA ALA A 24 0.61 -0.82 -6.39
C ALA A 24 0.80 0.69 -6.22
N ALA A 25 1.16 1.38 -7.30
CA ALA A 25 1.31 2.82 -7.26
C ALA A 25 0.00 3.52 -6.89
N ALA A 26 -1.12 3.06 -7.43
CA ALA A 26 -2.42 3.63 -7.12
C ALA A 26 -2.78 3.43 -5.64
N ILE A 27 -2.50 2.24 -5.10
CA ILE A 27 -2.76 1.94 -3.69
C ILE A 27 -1.90 2.83 -2.79
N PHE A 28 -0.61 2.92 -3.06
CA PHE A 28 0.28 3.76 -2.26
C PHE A 28 -0.07 5.24 -2.39
N ALA A 29 -0.44 5.70 -3.58
CA ALA A 29 -0.82 7.10 -3.79
C ALA A 29 -2.11 7.43 -3.03
N GLY A 30 -3.11 6.56 -3.11
CA GLY A 30 -4.37 6.77 -2.39
C GLY A 30 -4.17 6.76 -0.89
N TRP A 31 -3.49 5.76 -0.39
CA TRP A 31 -3.24 5.66 1.05
C TRP A 31 -2.34 6.79 1.54
N GLY A 32 -1.25 7.07 0.84
CA GLY A 32 -0.34 8.15 1.20
C GLY A 32 -1.03 9.50 1.17
N GLY A 33 -1.86 9.75 0.18
CA GLY A 33 -2.63 10.99 0.09
C GLY A 33 -3.57 11.16 1.28
N LEU A 34 -4.28 10.10 1.66
CA LEU A 34 -5.16 10.13 2.82
C LEU A 34 -4.39 10.40 4.11
N VAL A 35 -3.26 9.73 4.29
CA VAL A 35 -2.45 9.88 5.50
C VAL A 35 -1.84 11.28 5.58
N VAL A 36 -1.37 11.82 4.46
CA VAL A 36 -0.85 13.19 4.42
C VAL A 36 -1.96 14.18 4.74
N PHE A 37 -3.13 14.02 4.16
CA PHE A 37 -4.27 14.88 4.44
C PHE A 37 -4.63 14.85 5.92
N LYS A 38 -4.69 13.65 6.50
CA LYS A 38 -5.01 13.50 7.92
C LYS A 38 -3.93 14.13 8.79
N GLY A 39 -2.66 13.93 8.45
CA GLY A 39 -1.56 14.53 9.19
C GLY A 39 -1.60 16.05 9.15
N LEU A 40 -1.88 16.64 8.00
CA LEU A 40 -2.03 18.08 7.88
C LEU A 40 -3.23 18.60 8.67
N TRP A 41 -4.32 17.89 8.62
CA TRP A 41 -5.52 18.25 9.39
C TRP A 41 -5.21 18.24 10.88
N ASP A 42 -4.59 17.17 11.36
CA ASP A 42 -4.25 17.04 12.77
C ASP A 42 -3.26 18.11 13.22
N LEU A 43 -2.31 18.44 12.35
CA LEU A 43 -1.28 19.42 12.70
C LEU A 43 -1.83 20.83 12.77
N PHE A 44 -2.71 21.21 11.86
CA PHE A 44 -3.16 22.61 11.74
C PHE A 44 -4.56 22.85 12.31
N ALA A 45 -5.43 21.86 12.29
CA ALA A 45 -6.82 22.06 12.68
C ALA A 45 -7.32 21.03 13.68
N GLY A 46 -6.63 19.89 13.83
CA GLY A 46 -7.09 18.81 14.70
C GLY A 46 -6.69 19.02 16.14
N GLU A 47 -7.46 18.42 17.02
CA GLU A 47 -7.17 18.39 18.45
C GLU A 47 -7.85 17.18 19.05
N PRO A 48 -7.32 16.62 20.15
CA PRO A 48 -7.95 15.46 20.78
C PRO A 48 -9.30 15.86 21.36
N GLU A 49 -10.24 14.93 21.32
CA GLU A 49 -11.56 15.15 21.88
C GLU A 49 -11.56 14.99 23.39
N ALA A 50 -12.34 15.81 24.08
CA ALA A 50 -12.58 15.66 25.50
C ALA A 50 -13.53 14.49 25.74
N ASN A 51 -13.37 13.79 26.87
CA ASN A 51 -14.26 12.70 27.26
C ASN A 51 -14.37 12.65 28.78
N LEU A 52 -15.05 11.63 29.28
CA LEU A 52 -15.27 11.50 30.72
C LEU A 52 -14.00 11.36 31.53
N TYR A 53 -12.97 10.76 30.97
CA TYR A 53 -11.70 10.53 31.65
C TYR A 53 -10.75 11.69 31.50
N ALA A 54 -10.92 12.45 30.45
CA ALA A 54 -10.11 13.64 30.17
C ALA A 54 -11.06 14.76 29.70
N PRO A 55 -11.65 15.49 30.63
CA PRO A 55 -12.62 16.53 30.28
C PRO A 55 -12.03 17.66 29.46
N GLN A 56 -10.72 17.86 29.54
CA GLN A 56 -10.04 18.84 28.71
C GLN A 56 -9.25 18.13 27.61
N LYS A 57 -9.16 18.79 26.45
CA LYS A 57 -8.62 18.17 25.23
C LYS A 57 -7.20 17.66 25.37
N TRP A 58 -6.39 18.31 26.18
CA TRP A 58 -4.96 18.00 26.31
C TRP A 58 -4.63 17.25 27.58
N ASP A 59 -5.61 16.61 28.24
CA ASP A 59 -5.36 15.89 29.49
C ASP A 59 -4.57 14.59 29.28
N PHE A 60 -4.94 13.82 28.27
CA PHE A 60 -4.24 12.54 27.99
C PHE A 60 -3.06 12.73 27.07
N VAL A 61 -3.17 13.65 26.13
CA VAL A 61 -2.17 13.86 25.09
C VAL A 61 -1.74 15.31 25.14
N THR A 62 -0.46 15.55 25.36
CA THR A 62 0.05 16.93 25.33
C THR A 62 0.04 17.43 23.88
N GLN A 63 0.01 18.76 23.74
CA GLN A 63 0.07 19.37 22.42
C GLN A 63 1.34 18.97 21.68
N ALA A 64 2.47 18.87 22.37
CA ALA A 64 3.73 18.47 21.78
C ALA A 64 3.66 17.04 21.26
N GLN A 65 3.03 16.12 22.00
CA GLN A 65 2.86 14.74 21.56
C GLN A 65 1.95 14.67 20.35
N TRP A 66 0.88 15.45 20.34
CA TRP A 66 -0.04 15.51 19.21
C TRP A 66 0.66 15.97 17.94
N MET A 67 1.48 17.02 18.06
CA MET A 67 2.23 17.54 16.94
C MET A 67 3.28 16.56 16.44
N ARG A 68 3.93 15.81 17.33
CA ARG A 68 4.86 14.76 16.93
C ARG A 68 4.15 13.66 16.18
N TRP A 69 2.97 13.26 16.65
CA TRP A 69 2.19 12.24 15.99
C TRP A 69 1.77 12.69 14.59
N SER A 70 1.30 13.92 14.49
CA SER A 70 0.92 14.50 13.19
C SER A 70 2.11 14.58 12.24
N GLY A 71 3.28 14.97 12.75
CA GLY A 71 4.50 14.96 11.97
C GLY A 71 4.88 13.57 11.48
N PHE A 72 4.71 12.56 12.34
CA PHE A 72 4.94 11.17 11.96
C PHE A 72 3.97 10.73 10.87
N GLU A 73 2.70 11.11 10.98
CA GLU A 73 1.72 10.80 9.94
C GLU A 73 2.11 11.43 8.61
N LEU A 74 2.57 12.67 8.62
CA LEU A 74 3.04 13.34 7.40
C LEU A 74 4.22 12.61 6.78
N ALA A 75 5.19 12.23 7.60
CA ALA A 75 6.36 11.51 7.13
C ALA A 75 5.98 10.15 6.53
N TYR A 76 5.08 9.45 7.20
CA TYR A 76 4.57 8.16 6.71
C TYR A 76 3.85 8.32 5.38
N GLY A 77 2.94 9.29 5.29
CA GLY A 77 2.21 9.56 4.05
C GLY A 77 3.14 9.96 2.92
N ALA A 78 4.14 10.80 3.20
CA ALA A 78 5.13 11.20 2.21
C ALA A 78 5.93 9.99 1.72
N ALA A 79 6.28 9.06 2.61
CA ALA A 79 6.97 7.84 2.22
C ALA A 79 6.10 7.00 1.30
N CYS A 80 4.80 6.87 1.58
CA CYS A 80 3.87 6.15 0.72
C CYS A 80 3.77 6.80 -0.66
N LEU A 81 3.70 8.13 -0.71
CA LEU A 81 3.67 8.84 -1.98
C LEU A 81 4.96 8.65 -2.76
N GLY A 82 6.10 8.64 -2.07
CA GLY A 82 7.39 8.35 -2.68
C GLY A 82 7.45 6.95 -3.27
N LEU A 83 6.90 5.98 -2.55
CA LEU A 83 6.80 4.61 -3.06
C LEU A 83 5.88 4.53 -4.28
N ALA A 84 4.78 5.27 -4.27
CA ALA A 84 3.87 5.33 -5.42
C ALA A 84 4.60 5.87 -6.65
N TRP A 85 5.33 6.96 -6.47
CA TRP A 85 6.11 7.53 -7.56
C TRP A 85 7.17 6.56 -8.07
N TYR A 86 7.85 5.89 -7.15
CA TYR A 86 8.86 4.90 -7.49
C TYR A 86 8.26 3.74 -8.30
N CYS A 87 7.10 3.23 -7.86
CA CYS A 87 6.41 2.18 -8.58
C CYS A 87 5.98 2.62 -9.98
N LEU A 88 5.50 3.85 -10.12
CA LEU A 88 5.14 4.40 -11.44
C LEU A 88 6.36 4.52 -12.34
N ARG A 89 7.46 5.01 -11.80
CA ARG A 89 8.70 5.14 -12.57
C ARG A 89 9.18 3.78 -13.04
N TRP A 90 9.18 2.79 -12.17
CA TRP A 90 9.57 1.44 -12.54
C TRP A 90 8.61 0.81 -13.54
N SER A 91 7.32 1.10 -13.42
CA SER A 91 6.34 0.54 -14.34
C SER A 91 6.61 0.92 -15.80
N ARG A 92 7.24 2.07 -16.02
CA ARG A 92 7.60 2.51 -17.37
C ARG A 92 8.72 1.68 -17.99
N ARG A 93 9.54 1.08 -17.16
CA ARG A 93 10.69 0.27 -17.60
C ARG A 93 10.36 -1.22 -17.65
N LEU A 94 9.27 -1.64 -16.99
CA LEU A 94 8.90 -3.04 -16.95
C LEU A 94 8.21 -3.44 -18.24
N PRO A 95 8.37 -4.70 -18.68
CA PRO A 95 7.57 -5.21 -19.77
C PRO A 95 6.11 -5.28 -19.36
N GLU A 96 5.23 -5.20 -20.33
CA GLU A 96 3.79 -5.27 -20.04
C GLU A 96 3.42 -6.60 -19.41
N THR A 97 4.01 -7.68 -19.89
CA THR A 97 3.75 -9.02 -19.37
C THR A 97 5.06 -9.77 -19.22
N VAL A 98 5.07 -10.70 -18.26
CA VAL A 98 6.18 -11.62 -18.05
C VAL A 98 5.63 -13.03 -17.89
N GLU A 99 6.28 -13.98 -18.53
CA GLU A 99 5.94 -15.38 -18.36
C GLU A 99 6.77 -15.98 -17.23
N ARG A 100 6.13 -16.76 -16.42
CA ARG A 100 6.81 -17.48 -15.34
C ARG A 100 6.28 -18.91 -15.28
N PRO A 101 7.05 -19.83 -14.70
CA PRO A 101 6.57 -21.20 -14.52
C PRO A 101 5.31 -21.22 -13.68
N ARG A 102 4.33 -21.98 -14.15
CA ARG A 102 3.09 -22.16 -13.43
C ARG A 102 3.32 -23.09 -12.25
N ARG A 103 2.82 -22.71 -11.09
CA ARG A 103 2.92 -23.53 -9.89
C ARG A 103 1.56 -24.14 -9.56
N PRO A 104 1.53 -25.43 -9.22
CA PRO A 104 0.32 -26.02 -8.63
C PRO A 104 0.26 -25.63 -7.16
N LEU A 105 -0.23 -24.45 -6.89
CA LEU A 105 -0.14 -23.84 -5.57
C LEU A 105 -0.79 -24.68 -4.47
N GLU A 106 -1.96 -25.16 -4.72
CA GLU A 106 -2.72 -25.90 -3.72
C GLU A 106 -2.04 -27.18 -3.30
N PHE A 107 -1.40 -27.81 -4.23
CA PHE A 107 -0.83 -29.13 -4.00
C PHE A 107 0.43 -29.09 -3.20
N SER A 108 1.21 -28.05 -3.35
CA SER A 108 2.45 -27.93 -2.61
C SER A 108 2.21 -27.66 -1.12
N LEU A 109 1.03 -27.18 -0.76
CA LEU A 109 0.71 -26.93 0.62
C LEU A 109 0.24 -28.18 1.36
N PHE A 110 -0.38 -29.10 0.67
CA PHE A 110 -1.00 -30.28 1.29
C PHE A 110 -0.24 -31.57 1.01
N ASP A 111 0.66 -31.54 0.09
CA ASP A 111 1.53 -32.65 -0.18
C ASP A 111 2.77 -32.56 0.66
#